data_468ebe0d777950cadfda73ac3491a552
#
_entry.id   468ebe0d777950cadfda73ac3491a552
#
_cell.length_a   1.000
_cell.length_b   1.000
_cell.length_c   1.000
_cell.angle_alpha   90.00
_cell.angle_beta   90.00
_cell.angle_gamma   90.00
#
_symmetry.space_group_name_H-M   'P 1'
#
loop_
_entity.id
_entity.type
_entity.pdbx_description
1 polymer ?
#
loop_
_entity_poly.entity_id
_entity_poly.type
_entity_poly.pdbx_seq_one_letter_code
_entity_poly.pdbx_strand_id
1 'polypeptide(L)'
;MNKVLIGIGIFLCLFVILLLLFSVLIFYFAFIRSSKLEKKGFILKKLKPYQEQIDNGTKWFLTQNYQDVSLTSFDNLTLFARLLKNPKAIGTIILIHGHRGSSLRDFSCVFQYYYNLGYNILIPEQRAHGRSQGKFITWGIKEKYDCLAWIEFVNQEFDSNLPIFLSGVSMGASTVLMALSLPLPANVKGIISDCGFTSPYRLLKNILNSFFIPAIPVLLVVAYYAKVFIGIDIRKESTLEAMKTGNIPILFIHGANDTLVPSWMSVENFNSYQNNKELYVIDHADHGMSYLVAKEKCEQVLKVFLNKYQKK
;
A
#
# COMPACT_ATOMS: atom_id res chain seq x y z
N MET A 1 -28.67 21.15 43.18
CA MET A 1 -28.08 19.82 42.77
C MET A 1 -28.64 19.33 41.43
N ASN A 2 -29.96 19.29 41.23
CA ASN A 2 -30.53 18.77 39.99
C ASN A 2 -30.15 19.53 38.68
N LYS A 3 -30.08 20.87 38.69
CA LYS A 3 -29.73 21.66 37.51
C LYS A 3 -28.28 21.42 37.06
N VAL A 4 -27.34 21.25 37.98
CA VAL A 4 -25.94 20.91 37.67
C VAL A 4 -25.81 19.53 37.07
N LEU A 5 -26.48 18.53 37.65
CA LEU A 5 -26.50 17.15 37.13
C LEU A 5 -27.16 17.08 35.74
N ILE A 6 -28.25 17.82 35.49
CA ILE A 6 -28.83 17.92 34.15
C ILE A 6 -27.85 18.57 33.16
N GLY A 7 -27.19 19.66 33.57
CA GLY A 7 -26.17 20.31 32.72
C GLY A 7 -25.02 19.37 32.35
N ILE A 8 -24.50 18.60 33.31
CA ILE A 8 -23.45 17.59 33.06
C ILE A 8 -23.97 16.51 32.10
N GLY A 9 -25.20 16.02 32.32
CA GLY A 9 -25.81 15.01 31.44
C GLY A 9 -25.94 15.50 30.00
N ILE A 10 -26.42 16.73 29.79
CA ILE A 10 -26.52 17.34 28.44
C ILE A 10 -25.12 17.49 27.81
N PHE A 11 -24.13 17.96 28.57
CA PHE A 11 -22.77 18.10 28.08
C PHE A 11 -22.19 16.75 27.64
N LEU A 12 -22.35 15.69 28.44
CA LEU A 12 -21.87 14.35 28.09
C LEU A 12 -22.58 13.80 26.84
N CYS A 13 -23.88 14.00 26.71
CA CYS A 13 -24.63 13.58 25.52
C CYS A 13 -24.13 14.31 24.26
N LEU A 14 -23.93 15.62 24.33
CA LEU A 14 -23.40 16.41 23.21
C LEU A 14 -21.98 15.96 22.85
N PHE A 15 -21.13 15.73 23.85
CA PHE A 15 -19.77 15.24 23.63
C PHE A 15 -19.76 13.88 22.90
N VAL A 16 -20.61 12.94 23.32
CA VAL A 16 -20.74 11.63 22.67
C VAL A 16 -21.25 11.77 21.25
N ILE A 17 -22.24 12.61 21.00
CA ILE A 17 -22.76 12.87 19.65
C ILE A 17 -21.65 13.44 18.74
N LEU A 18 -20.90 14.43 19.22
CA LEU A 18 -19.78 15.02 18.47
C LEU A 18 -18.69 13.98 18.18
N LEU A 19 -18.34 13.13 19.15
CA LEU A 19 -17.38 12.04 18.97
C LEU A 19 -17.84 11.06 17.88
N LEU A 20 -19.11 10.67 17.90
CA LEU A 20 -19.67 9.76 16.90
C LEU A 20 -19.66 10.38 15.50
N LEU A 21 -20.12 11.64 15.36
CA LEU A 21 -20.11 12.37 14.09
C LEU A 21 -18.68 12.53 13.54
N PHE A 22 -17.76 12.90 14.42
CA PHE A 22 -16.35 13.02 14.03
C PHE A 22 -15.76 11.66 13.60
N SER A 23 -16.09 10.58 14.31
CA SER A 23 -15.65 9.23 13.96
C SER A 23 -16.22 8.77 12.61
N VAL A 24 -17.47 9.14 12.27
CA VAL A 24 -18.05 8.91 10.92
C VAL A 24 -17.24 9.66 9.88
N LEU A 25 -16.84 10.89 10.14
CA LEU A 25 -16.01 11.67 9.22
C LEU A 25 -14.64 11.02 8.99
N ILE A 26 -13.97 10.58 10.06
CA ILE A 26 -12.70 9.85 9.95
C ILE A 26 -12.88 8.53 9.18
N PHE A 27 -13.95 7.77 9.48
CA PHE A 27 -14.27 6.55 8.74
C PHE A 27 -14.47 6.82 7.25
N TYR A 28 -15.21 7.87 6.90
CA TYR A 28 -15.41 8.28 5.51
C TYR A 28 -14.09 8.58 4.81
N PHE A 29 -13.24 9.42 5.42
CA PHE A 29 -11.95 9.78 4.82
C PHE A 29 -10.97 8.61 4.76
N ALA A 30 -11.03 7.67 5.69
CA ALA A 30 -10.10 6.55 5.74
C ALA A 30 -10.51 5.38 4.82
N PHE A 31 -11.81 5.06 4.74
CA PHE A 31 -12.27 3.80 4.16
C PHE A 31 -13.15 3.95 2.92
N ILE A 32 -13.84 5.07 2.73
CA ILE A 32 -14.80 5.20 1.62
C ILE A 32 -14.09 5.63 0.35
N ARG A 33 -14.36 4.94 -0.77
CA ARG A 33 -13.91 5.35 -2.10
C ARG A 33 -14.36 6.78 -2.41
N SER A 34 -13.48 7.62 -2.92
CA SER A 34 -13.80 8.97 -3.34
C SER A 34 -12.85 9.47 -4.44
N SER A 35 -13.35 9.55 -5.66
CA SER A 35 -12.62 10.09 -6.80
C SER A 35 -12.19 11.56 -6.63
N LYS A 36 -12.93 12.33 -5.82
CA LYS A 36 -12.56 13.71 -5.49
C LYS A 36 -11.32 13.77 -4.59
N LEU A 37 -11.21 12.84 -3.62
CA LEU A 37 -10.08 12.79 -2.70
C LEU A 37 -8.82 12.20 -3.38
N GLU A 38 -8.99 11.28 -4.34
CA GLU A 38 -7.88 10.78 -5.16
C GLU A 38 -7.17 11.90 -5.93
N LYS A 39 -7.93 12.91 -6.40
CA LYS A 39 -7.41 14.06 -7.16
C LYS A 39 -6.86 15.21 -6.29
N LYS A 40 -7.10 15.23 -4.98
CA LYS A 40 -6.79 16.38 -4.10
C LYS A 40 -5.94 16.01 -2.87
N GLY A 41 -5.26 14.84 -2.87
CA GLY A 41 -4.52 14.38 -1.70
C GLY A 41 -3.38 15.32 -1.28
N PHE A 42 -3.09 15.37 0.04
CA PHE A 42 -1.98 16.12 0.64
C PHE A 42 -0.61 15.78 0.02
N ILE A 43 -0.40 14.51 -0.33
CA ILE A 43 0.82 14.03 -0.98
C ILE A 43 1.05 14.71 -2.32
N LEU A 44 -0.01 15.01 -3.09
CA LEU A 44 0.10 15.64 -4.41
C LEU A 44 0.81 17.01 -4.37
N LYS A 45 0.64 17.78 -3.29
CA LYS A 45 1.37 19.06 -3.12
C LYS A 45 2.87 18.86 -2.99
N LYS A 46 3.29 17.82 -2.25
CA LYS A 46 4.70 17.49 -2.04
C LYS A 46 5.36 16.90 -3.29
N LEU A 47 4.60 16.24 -4.15
CA LEU A 47 5.07 15.70 -5.43
C LEU A 47 5.25 16.77 -6.53
N LYS A 48 4.73 17.99 -6.33
CA LYS A 48 4.79 19.06 -7.33
C LYS A 48 6.21 19.33 -7.90
N PRO A 49 7.29 19.34 -7.10
CA PRO A 49 8.65 19.51 -7.62
C PRO A 49 9.11 18.38 -8.57
N TYR A 50 8.48 17.20 -8.48
CA TYR A 50 8.81 16.01 -9.27
C TYR A 50 7.78 15.72 -10.37
N GLN A 51 6.84 16.66 -10.61
CA GLN A 51 5.72 16.43 -11.53
C GLN A 51 6.19 16.07 -12.94
N GLU A 52 7.23 16.73 -13.45
CA GLU A 52 7.79 16.43 -14.76
C GLU A 52 8.33 14.99 -14.86
N GLN A 53 9.03 14.51 -13.83
CA GLN A 53 9.52 13.14 -13.79
C GLN A 53 8.36 12.12 -13.77
N ILE A 54 7.32 12.42 -12.99
CA ILE A 54 6.11 11.60 -12.88
C ILE A 54 5.37 11.56 -14.22
N ASP A 55 5.21 12.70 -14.87
CA ASP A 55 4.52 12.82 -16.16
C ASP A 55 5.29 12.09 -17.26
N ASN A 56 6.61 12.24 -17.30
CA ASN A 56 7.48 11.55 -18.26
C ASN A 56 7.41 10.03 -18.10
N GLY A 57 7.48 9.52 -16.88
CA GLY A 57 7.39 8.09 -16.62
C GLY A 57 5.99 7.52 -16.92
N THR A 58 4.95 8.28 -16.57
CA THR A 58 3.56 7.93 -16.93
C THR A 58 3.36 7.89 -18.44
N LYS A 59 3.85 8.92 -19.14
CA LYS A 59 3.80 9.00 -20.62
C LYS A 59 4.56 7.83 -21.24
N TRP A 60 5.77 7.54 -20.75
CA TRP A 60 6.54 6.40 -21.23
C TRP A 60 5.72 5.11 -21.15
N PHE A 61 5.10 4.81 -19.99
CA PHE A 61 4.29 3.59 -19.83
C PHE A 61 3.11 3.57 -20.81
N LEU A 62 2.39 4.67 -20.93
CA LEU A 62 1.20 4.78 -21.78
C LEU A 62 1.52 4.72 -23.30
N THR A 63 2.77 4.96 -23.71
CA THR A 63 3.21 4.77 -25.10
C THR A 63 3.64 3.34 -25.42
N GLN A 64 3.74 2.45 -24.40
CA GLN A 64 4.06 1.05 -24.63
C GLN A 64 2.82 0.25 -25.06
N ASN A 65 3.05 -0.93 -25.65
CA ASN A 65 1.99 -1.86 -26.02
C ASN A 65 1.54 -2.67 -24.80
N TYR A 66 0.87 -2.03 -23.84
CA TYR A 66 0.30 -2.70 -22.67
C TYR A 66 -1.10 -3.25 -22.97
N GLN A 67 -1.53 -4.24 -22.21
CA GLN A 67 -2.85 -4.82 -22.27
C GLN A 67 -3.65 -4.45 -21.02
N ASP A 68 -4.92 -4.07 -21.20
CA ASP A 68 -5.87 -4.00 -20.09
C ASP A 68 -6.37 -5.42 -19.78
N VAL A 69 -6.24 -5.81 -18.52
CA VAL A 69 -6.65 -7.13 -18.02
C VAL A 69 -7.55 -6.98 -16.81
N SER A 70 -8.36 -8.01 -16.53
CA SER A 70 -9.24 -8.01 -15.36
C SER A 70 -9.36 -9.40 -14.77
N LEU A 71 -9.67 -9.48 -13.49
CA LEU A 71 -10.02 -10.71 -12.79
C LEU A 71 -11.19 -10.46 -11.82
N THR A 72 -11.77 -11.55 -11.34
CA THR A 72 -12.79 -11.52 -10.29
C THR A 72 -12.12 -11.83 -8.94
N SER A 73 -12.30 -10.95 -7.96
CA SER A 73 -11.79 -11.14 -6.60
C SER A 73 -12.54 -12.22 -5.83
N PHE A 74 -12.01 -12.64 -4.68
CA PHE A 74 -12.63 -13.63 -3.80
C PHE A 74 -14.05 -13.25 -3.30
N ASP A 75 -14.37 -11.97 -3.30
CA ASP A 75 -15.65 -11.39 -2.89
C ASP A 75 -16.43 -10.78 -4.09
N ASN A 76 -16.21 -11.33 -5.30
CA ASN A 76 -16.93 -11.03 -6.54
C ASN A 76 -16.80 -9.59 -7.05
N LEU A 77 -15.70 -8.90 -6.78
CA LEU A 77 -15.40 -7.61 -7.40
C LEU A 77 -14.63 -7.83 -8.70
N THR A 78 -14.98 -7.10 -9.76
CA THR A 78 -14.12 -7.00 -10.94
C THR A 78 -12.97 -6.06 -10.65
N LEU A 79 -11.75 -6.59 -10.72
CA LEU A 79 -10.51 -5.84 -10.54
C LEU A 79 -9.80 -5.69 -11.89
N PHE A 80 -9.23 -4.52 -12.12
CA PHE A 80 -8.54 -4.17 -13.35
C PHE A 80 -7.04 -3.97 -13.11
N ALA A 81 -6.24 -4.30 -14.13
CA ALA A 81 -4.82 -4.00 -14.17
C ALA A 81 -4.38 -3.65 -15.61
N ARG A 82 -3.18 -3.09 -15.73
CA ARG A 82 -2.46 -3.02 -17.00
C ARG A 82 -1.27 -3.95 -16.94
N LEU A 83 -1.10 -4.73 -18.00
CA LEU A 83 0.01 -5.67 -18.17
C LEU A 83 0.90 -5.21 -19.34
N LEU A 84 2.14 -4.88 -19.04
CA LEU A 84 3.18 -4.61 -20.03
C LEU A 84 4.09 -5.84 -20.13
N LYS A 85 4.00 -6.55 -21.25
CA LYS A 85 4.83 -7.74 -21.53
C LYS A 85 6.20 -7.31 -22.07
N ASN A 86 7.25 -7.94 -21.56
CA ASN A 86 8.60 -7.78 -22.08
C ASN A 86 8.92 -8.97 -23.01
N PRO A 87 9.37 -8.75 -24.27
CA PRO A 87 9.66 -9.84 -25.20
C PRO A 87 10.77 -10.81 -24.74
N LYS A 88 11.61 -10.35 -23.80
CA LYS A 88 12.72 -11.13 -23.22
C LYS A 88 12.52 -11.26 -21.71
N ALA A 89 11.29 -11.53 -21.28
CA ALA A 89 10.95 -11.55 -19.88
C ALA A 89 11.74 -12.59 -19.10
N ILE A 90 12.37 -12.14 -18.02
CA ILE A 90 13.08 -12.97 -17.04
C ILE A 90 12.30 -13.15 -15.74
N GLY A 91 11.12 -12.55 -15.64
CA GLY A 91 10.21 -12.57 -14.51
C GLY A 91 9.12 -11.52 -14.64
N THR A 92 8.29 -11.38 -13.61
CA THR A 92 7.23 -10.37 -13.53
C THR A 92 7.32 -9.58 -12.23
N ILE A 93 7.15 -8.25 -12.30
CA ILE A 93 6.99 -7.40 -11.12
C ILE A 93 5.54 -6.93 -11.05
N ILE A 94 4.88 -7.19 -9.92
CA ILE A 94 3.53 -6.73 -9.60
C ILE A 94 3.65 -5.49 -8.72
N LEU A 95 3.10 -4.35 -9.16
CA LEU A 95 3.26 -3.03 -8.55
C LEU A 95 1.96 -2.58 -7.88
N ILE A 96 1.91 -2.61 -6.55
CA ILE A 96 0.73 -2.32 -5.73
C ILE A 96 0.80 -0.90 -5.17
N HIS A 97 -0.09 -0.01 -5.64
CA HIS A 97 -0.10 1.43 -5.30
C HIS A 97 -0.59 1.73 -3.87
N GLY A 98 -0.38 2.95 -3.41
CA GLY A 98 -0.78 3.44 -2.10
C GLY A 98 -2.27 3.76 -1.97
N HIS A 99 -2.67 4.12 -0.75
CA HIS A 99 -4.02 4.59 -0.40
C HIS A 99 -4.37 5.84 -1.22
N ARG A 100 -5.50 5.82 -1.94
CA ARG A 100 -5.93 6.88 -2.86
C ARG A 100 -4.89 7.24 -3.92
N GLY A 101 -3.99 6.29 -4.19
CA GLY A 101 -2.98 6.35 -5.22
C GLY A 101 -3.45 5.84 -6.57
N SER A 102 -2.52 5.74 -7.48
CA SER A 102 -2.66 4.98 -8.71
C SER A 102 -1.31 4.42 -9.11
N SER A 103 -1.29 3.21 -9.67
CA SER A 103 -0.03 2.60 -10.09
C SER A 103 0.70 3.44 -11.13
N LEU A 104 -0.01 4.12 -12.02
CA LEU A 104 0.60 5.01 -13.02
C LEU A 104 1.37 6.16 -12.38
N ARG A 105 0.89 6.73 -11.27
CA ARG A 105 1.57 7.80 -10.56
C ARG A 105 2.66 7.28 -9.64
N ASP A 106 2.31 6.31 -8.79
CA ASP A 106 3.15 5.91 -7.66
C ASP A 106 4.42 5.15 -8.12
N PHE A 107 4.37 4.56 -9.32
CA PHE A 107 5.49 3.83 -9.93
C PHE A 107 6.00 4.43 -11.24
N SER A 108 5.52 5.64 -11.62
CA SER A 108 5.89 6.29 -12.89
C SER A 108 7.38 6.29 -13.17
N CYS A 109 8.18 6.64 -12.17
CA CYS A 109 9.62 6.82 -12.35
C CYS A 109 10.40 5.51 -12.43
N VAL A 110 9.83 4.36 -12.01
CA VAL A 110 10.53 3.08 -11.97
C VAL A 110 10.11 2.11 -13.09
N PHE A 111 9.03 2.39 -13.84
CA PHE A 111 8.54 1.49 -14.90
C PHE A 111 9.62 1.14 -15.92
N GLN A 112 10.25 2.16 -16.50
CA GLN A 112 11.26 1.97 -17.54
C GLN A 112 12.46 1.20 -17.02
N TYR A 113 12.83 1.43 -15.76
CA TYR A 113 13.93 0.71 -15.12
C TYR A 113 13.65 -0.79 -15.02
N TYR A 114 12.49 -1.19 -14.49
CA TYR A 114 12.11 -2.60 -14.40
C TYR A 114 11.98 -3.27 -15.78
N TYR A 115 11.40 -2.54 -16.75
CA TYR A 115 11.29 -3.04 -18.11
C TYR A 115 12.65 -3.29 -18.76
N ASN A 116 13.60 -2.34 -18.58
CA ASN A 116 14.96 -2.47 -19.10
C ASN A 116 15.77 -3.59 -18.41
N LEU A 117 15.40 -3.95 -17.17
CA LEU A 117 15.98 -5.12 -16.50
C LEU A 117 15.39 -6.45 -17.02
N GLY A 118 14.40 -6.43 -17.91
CA GLY A 118 13.82 -7.61 -18.52
C GLY A 118 12.59 -8.15 -17.79
N TYR A 119 11.89 -7.35 -17.00
CA TYR A 119 10.66 -7.81 -16.32
C TYR A 119 9.39 -7.43 -17.09
N ASN A 120 8.40 -8.32 -17.08
CA ASN A 120 7.02 -7.93 -17.28
C ASN A 120 6.58 -7.01 -16.14
N ILE A 121 5.66 -6.09 -16.41
CA ILE A 121 5.12 -5.17 -15.40
C ILE A 121 3.62 -5.33 -15.34
N LEU A 122 3.09 -5.76 -14.19
CA LEU A 122 1.67 -5.76 -13.90
C LEU A 122 1.36 -4.64 -12.89
N ILE A 123 0.44 -3.74 -13.27
CA ILE A 123 0.02 -2.60 -12.43
C ILE A 123 -1.48 -2.67 -12.11
N PRO A 124 -1.87 -3.42 -11.06
CA PRO A 124 -3.25 -3.47 -10.61
C PRO A 124 -3.76 -2.09 -10.14
N GLU A 125 -5.01 -1.83 -10.44
CA GLU A 125 -5.82 -0.82 -9.76
C GLU A 125 -6.47 -1.53 -8.56
N GLN A 126 -6.04 -1.23 -7.33
CA GLN A 126 -6.54 -1.92 -6.14
C GLN A 126 -8.06 -1.72 -5.99
N ARG A 127 -8.72 -2.62 -5.23
CA ARG A 127 -10.15 -2.48 -4.92
C ARG A 127 -10.47 -1.06 -4.46
N ALA A 128 -11.65 -0.56 -4.82
CA ALA A 128 -12.10 0.81 -4.55
C ALA A 128 -11.26 1.94 -5.15
N HIS A 129 -10.41 1.65 -6.15
CA HIS A 129 -9.62 2.65 -6.89
C HIS A 129 -9.81 2.50 -8.40
N GLY A 130 -9.62 3.61 -9.13
CA GLY A 130 -9.64 3.62 -10.60
C GLY A 130 -10.86 2.94 -11.20
N ARG A 131 -10.65 1.95 -12.07
CA ARG A 131 -11.70 1.14 -12.73
C ARG A 131 -12.14 -0.05 -11.89
N SER A 132 -11.32 -0.50 -10.93
CA SER A 132 -11.63 -1.62 -10.05
C SER A 132 -12.85 -1.33 -9.18
N GLN A 133 -13.70 -2.34 -9.01
CA GLN A 133 -14.89 -2.24 -8.20
C GLN A 133 -14.56 -2.17 -6.71
N GLY A 134 -15.57 -1.95 -5.89
CA GLY A 134 -15.49 -1.83 -4.44
C GLY A 134 -15.87 -0.45 -3.94
N LYS A 135 -16.41 -0.42 -2.73
CA LYS A 135 -16.82 0.81 -2.03
C LYS A 135 -15.83 1.21 -0.95
N PHE A 136 -15.06 0.24 -0.44
CA PHE A 136 -14.21 0.41 0.73
C PHE A 136 -12.76 0.10 0.41
N ILE A 137 -11.87 0.97 0.89
CA ILE A 137 -10.41 0.76 0.95
C ILE A 137 -10.12 0.09 2.28
N THR A 138 -9.44 -1.05 2.30
CA THR A 138 -9.30 -1.85 3.52
C THR A 138 -7.88 -1.93 4.08
N TRP A 139 -7.01 -1.01 3.66
CA TRP A 139 -5.67 -0.80 4.22
C TRP A 139 -4.74 -2.02 4.13
N GLY A 140 -4.90 -2.84 3.10
CA GLY A 140 -4.13 -4.06 2.89
C GLY A 140 -4.83 -5.33 3.40
N ILE A 141 -5.89 -5.20 4.20
CA ILE A 141 -6.54 -6.35 4.84
C ILE A 141 -7.25 -7.26 3.82
N LYS A 142 -8.06 -6.70 2.92
CA LYS A 142 -8.68 -7.45 1.82
C LYS A 142 -7.81 -7.40 0.56
N GLU A 143 -7.07 -6.32 0.38
CA GLU A 143 -6.15 -6.14 -0.75
C GLU A 143 -5.07 -7.23 -0.82
N LYS A 144 -4.68 -7.86 0.29
CA LYS A 144 -3.75 -9.01 0.29
C LYS A 144 -4.28 -10.21 -0.50
N TYR A 145 -5.59 -10.46 -0.47
CA TYR A 145 -6.23 -11.53 -1.26
C TYR A 145 -6.30 -11.16 -2.73
N ASP A 146 -6.50 -9.88 -3.05
CA ASP A 146 -6.41 -9.41 -4.44
C ASP A 146 -4.98 -9.54 -4.97
N CYS A 147 -3.98 -9.26 -4.13
CA CYS A 147 -2.58 -9.47 -4.48
C CYS A 147 -2.30 -10.94 -4.82
N LEU A 148 -2.81 -11.89 -4.01
CA LEU A 148 -2.70 -13.33 -4.32
C LEU A 148 -3.40 -13.67 -5.66
N ALA A 149 -4.60 -13.15 -5.90
CA ALA A 149 -5.32 -13.38 -7.16
C ALA A 149 -4.54 -12.84 -8.37
N TRP A 150 -3.85 -11.70 -8.25
CA TRP A 150 -2.98 -11.19 -9.30
C TRP A 150 -1.70 -12.02 -9.49
N ILE A 151 -1.17 -12.65 -8.44
CA ILE A 151 -0.06 -13.61 -8.56
C ILE A 151 -0.53 -14.86 -9.34
N GLU A 152 -1.70 -15.37 -9.01
CA GLU A 152 -2.31 -16.51 -9.71
C GLU A 152 -2.59 -16.17 -11.18
N PHE A 153 -3.10 -14.97 -11.46
CA PHE A 153 -3.28 -14.48 -12.82
C PHE A 153 -1.95 -14.47 -13.61
N VAL A 154 -0.85 -13.98 -13.00
CA VAL A 154 0.47 -13.98 -13.63
C VAL A 154 0.94 -15.40 -13.93
N ASN A 155 0.70 -16.36 -13.04
CA ASN A 155 1.05 -17.76 -13.24
C ASN A 155 0.20 -18.47 -14.32
N GLN A 156 -1.01 -17.97 -14.58
CA GLN A 156 -1.85 -18.45 -15.69
C GLN A 156 -1.45 -17.82 -17.04
N GLU A 157 -1.02 -16.57 -17.01
CA GLU A 157 -0.66 -15.80 -18.22
C GLU A 157 0.75 -16.13 -18.73
N PHE A 158 1.67 -16.51 -17.82
CA PHE A 158 3.06 -16.81 -18.13
C PHE A 158 3.48 -18.18 -17.59
N ASP A 159 4.71 -18.60 -17.92
CA ASP A 159 5.30 -19.79 -17.30
C ASP A 159 5.41 -19.60 -15.78
N SER A 160 4.78 -20.47 -15.02
CA SER A 160 4.79 -20.47 -13.56
C SER A 160 6.17 -20.71 -12.92
N ASN A 161 7.19 -21.04 -13.71
CA ASN A 161 8.58 -21.09 -13.26
C ASN A 161 9.25 -19.71 -13.28
N LEU A 162 8.70 -18.72 -13.99
CA LEU A 162 9.24 -17.38 -14.00
C LEU A 162 9.07 -16.70 -12.62
N PRO A 163 10.13 -16.06 -12.10
CA PRO A 163 10.08 -15.40 -10.81
C PRO A 163 9.09 -14.23 -10.81
N ILE A 164 8.37 -14.11 -9.72
CA ILE A 164 7.49 -12.96 -9.41
C ILE A 164 8.10 -12.18 -8.26
N PHE A 165 8.18 -10.86 -8.43
CA PHE A 165 8.48 -9.93 -7.36
C PHE A 165 7.27 -9.05 -7.08
N LEU A 166 6.96 -8.84 -5.80
CA LEU A 166 5.90 -7.94 -5.36
C LEU A 166 6.53 -6.63 -4.92
N SER A 167 6.07 -5.53 -5.46
CA SER A 167 6.53 -4.19 -5.04
C SER A 167 5.34 -3.34 -4.65
N GLY A 168 5.39 -2.75 -3.46
CA GLY A 168 4.32 -1.92 -2.96
C GLY A 168 4.84 -0.59 -2.40
N VAL A 169 3.99 0.45 -2.51
CA VAL A 169 4.22 1.77 -1.92
C VAL A 169 3.15 2.05 -0.88
N SER A 170 3.54 2.47 0.33
CA SER A 170 2.61 2.88 1.40
C SER A 170 1.61 1.77 1.77
N MET A 171 0.31 1.97 1.57
CA MET A 171 -0.70 0.91 1.73
C MET A 171 -0.38 -0.31 0.87
N GLY A 172 0.10 -0.11 -0.36
CA GLY A 172 0.54 -1.20 -1.23
C GLY A 172 1.71 -2.00 -0.65
N ALA A 173 2.67 -1.32 0.00
CA ALA A 173 3.77 -1.95 0.71
C ALA A 173 3.27 -2.81 1.87
N SER A 174 2.34 -2.29 2.67
CA SER A 174 1.72 -3.08 3.74
C SER A 174 0.85 -4.22 3.19
N THR A 175 0.21 -4.05 2.03
CA THR A 175 -0.55 -5.10 1.34
C THR A 175 0.34 -6.29 0.97
N VAL A 176 1.49 -6.04 0.33
CA VAL A 176 2.40 -7.12 -0.07
C VAL A 176 3.06 -7.80 1.13
N LEU A 177 3.31 -7.06 2.22
CA LEU A 177 3.77 -7.65 3.49
C LEU A 177 2.66 -8.50 4.16
N MET A 178 1.42 -8.03 4.18
CA MET A 178 0.29 -8.79 4.73
C MET A 178 -0.01 -10.05 3.89
N ALA A 179 0.30 -10.05 2.60
CA ALA A 179 0.15 -11.21 1.75
C ALA A 179 1.03 -12.41 2.19
N LEU A 180 2.09 -12.18 2.96
CA LEU A 180 2.90 -13.25 3.56
C LEU A 180 2.13 -14.17 4.50
N SER A 181 0.96 -13.77 5.00
CA SER A 181 0.06 -14.64 5.77
C SER A 181 -0.72 -15.64 4.91
N LEU A 182 -0.60 -15.55 3.58
CA LEU A 182 -1.29 -16.40 2.61
C LEU A 182 -0.31 -17.42 2.01
N PRO A 183 -0.80 -18.54 1.44
CA PRO A 183 0.03 -19.54 0.77
C PRO A 183 0.51 -19.00 -0.59
N LEU A 184 1.55 -18.17 -0.58
CA LEU A 184 2.12 -17.63 -1.81
C LEU A 184 2.83 -18.71 -2.61
N PRO A 185 2.69 -18.73 -3.96
CA PRO A 185 3.40 -19.66 -4.83
C PRO A 185 4.93 -19.57 -4.70
N ALA A 186 5.64 -20.68 -4.86
CA ALA A 186 7.08 -20.79 -4.67
C ALA A 186 7.91 -19.90 -5.63
N ASN A 187 7.34 -19.47 -6.74
CA ASN A 187 7.97 -18.55 -7.68
C ASN A 187 7.86 -17.07 -7.28
N VAL A 188 7.19 -16.73 -6.17
CA VAL A 188 7.30 -15.40 -5.56
C VAL A 188 8.65 -15.33 -4.85
N LYS A 189 9.60 -14.62 -5.42
CA LYS A 189 11.02 -14.64 -5.02
C LYS A 189 11.45 -13.46 -4.15
N GLY A 190 10.66 -12.40 -4.07
CA GLY A 190 10.99 -11.26 -3.22
C GLY A 190 9.88 -10.24 -3.11
N ILE A 191 9.93 -9.47 -2.03
CA ILE A 191 9.02 -8.36 -1.74
C ILE A 191 9.83 -7.08 -1.61
N ILE A 192 9.36 -6.00 -2.24
CA ILE A 192 9.90 -4.65 -2.14
C ILE A 192 8.82 -3.80 -1.46
N SER A 193 9.11 -3.33 -0.24
CA SER A 193 8.20 -2.56 0.60
C SER A 193 8.72 -1.15 0.76
N ASP A 194 8.16 -0.18 0.01
CA ASP A 194 8.51 1.24 0.16
C ASP A 194 7.47 1.94 1.06
N CYS A 195 7.94 2.55 2.14
CA CYS A 195 7.20 3.29 3.16
C CYS A 195 5.94 2.58 3.72
N GLY A 196 6.04 1.25 3.92
CA GLY A 196 4.96 0.45 4.51
C GLY A 196 4.77 0.69 6.02
N PHE A 197 3.52 0.61 6.48
CA PHE A 197 3.18 0.73 7.90
C PHE A 197 3.02 -0.65 8.58
N THR A 198 3.05 -0.68 9.92
CA THR A 198 2.95 -1.92 10.71
C THR A 198 1.51 -2.41 10.89
N SER A 199 0.54 -1.52 11.04
CA SER A 199 -0.88 -1.86 11.04
C SER A 199 -1.75 -0.65 10.72
N PRO A 200 -2.95 -0.84 10.15
CA PRO A 200 -3.88 0.25 9.90
C PRO A 200 -4.24 1.04 11.16
N TYR A 201 -4.51 0.34 12.27
CA TYR A 201 -4.85 0.97 13.54
C TYR A 201 -3.73 1.86 14.08
N ARG A 202 -2.48 1.38 14.06
CA ARG A 202 -1.32 2.15 14.56
C ARG A 202 -1.02 3.36 13.69
N LEU A 203 -1.16 3.22 12.36
CA LEU A 203 -1.00 4.35 11.45
C LEU A 203 -2.07 5.42 11.69
N LEU A 204 -3.35 5.04 11.73
CA LEU A 204 -4.45 5.97 11.99
C LEU A 204 -4.30 6.64 13.37
N LYS A 205 -3.86 5.89 14.39
CA LYS A 205 -3.55 6.44 15.71
C LYS A 205 -2.46 7.50 15.64
N ASN A 206 -1.38 7.22 14.92
CA ASN A 206 -0.28 8.17 14.73
C ASN A 206 -0.75 9.45 14.01
N ILE A 207 -1.54 9.30 12.94
CA ILE A 207 -2.10 10.43 12.18
C ILE A 207 -2.99 11.30 13.08
N LEU A 208 -3.93 10.71 13.84
CA LEU A 208 -4.80 11.47 14.73
C LEU A 208 -3.99 12.19 15.83
N ASN A 209 -3.01 11.52 16.43
CA ASN A 209 -2.15 12.12 17.45
C ASN A 209 -1.31 13.29 16.91
N SER A 210 -0.86 13.24 15.64
CA SER A 210 -0.13 14.36 15.03
C SER A 210 -0.98 15.62 14.85
N PHE A 211 -2.31 15.48 14.88
CA PHE A 211 -3.27 16.59 14.91
C PHE A 211 -3.79 16.90 16.32
N PHE A 212 -3.14 16.37 17.38
CA PHE A 212 -3.56 16.51 18.76
C PHE A 212 -4.98 16.01 19.06
N ILE A 213 -5.49 15.09 18.25
CA ILE A 213 -6.80 14.49 18.43
C ILE A 213 -6.66 13.25 19.33
N PRO A 214 -7.47 13.10 20.40
CA PRO A 214 -7.48 11.89 21.23
C PRO A 214 -7.85 10.66 20.39
N ALA A 215 -6.84 9.91 19.94
CA ALA A 215 -7.03 8.86 18.93
C ALA A 215 -7.85 7.67 19.45
N ILE A 216 -7.69 7.29 20.74
CA ILE A 216 -8.30 6.06 21.27
C ILE A 216 -9.84 6.07 21.16
N PRO A 217 -10.60 7.06 21.70
CA PRO A 217 -12.06 7.03 21.62
C PRO A 217 -12.56 7.09 20.18
N VAL A 218 -11.92 7.85 19.30
CA VAL A 218 -12.27 7.94 17.87
C VAL A 218 -12.06 6.60 17.19
N LEU A 219 -10.90 5.96 17.39
CA LEU A 219 -10.55 4.71 16.71
C LEU A 219 -11.33 3.51 17.23
N LEU A 220 -11.83 3.51 18.46
CA LEU A 220 -12.75 2.48 18.93
C LEU A 220 -14.06 2.50 18.10
N VAL A 221 -14.61 3.69 17.84
CA VAL A 221 -15.81 3.84 17.01
C VAL A 221 -15.51 3.52 15.55
N VAL A 222 -14.39 4.01 15.00
CA VAL A 222 -13.95 3.71 13.63
C VAL A 222 -13.74 2.21 13.43
N ALA A 223 -13.10 1.53 14.37
CA ALA A 223 -12.91 0.07 14.32
C ALA A 223 -14.24 -0.70 14.38
N TYR A 224 -15.18 -0.22 15.19
CA TYR A 224 -16.53 -0.76 15.22
C TYR A 224 -17.24 -0.61 13.87
N TYR A 225 -17.16 0.58 13.24
CA TYR A 225 -17.72 0.80 11.90
C TYR A 225 -17.06 -0.08 10.86
N ALA A 226 -15.72 -0.21 10.87
CA ALA A 226 -15.01 -1.08 9.96
C ALA A 226 -15.46 -2.55 10.09
N LYS A 227 -15.68 -3.00 11.33
CA LYS A 227 -16.17 -4.35 11.58
C LYS A 227 -17.60 -4.56 11.09
N VAL A 228 -18.50 -3.62 11.35
CA VAL A 228 -19.93 -3.73 11.01
C VAL A 228 -20.17 -3.55 9.50
N PHE A 229 -19.59 -2.53 8.88
CA PHE A 229 -19.89 -2.17 7.49
C PHE A 229 -18.98 -2.84 6.47
N ILE A 230 -17.74 -3.23 6.86
CA ILE A 230 -16.76 -3.79 5.93
C ILE A 230 -16.43 -5.26 6.27
N GLY A 231 -16.68 -5.69 7.51
CA GLY A 231 -16.35 -7.04 7.99
C GLY A 231 -14.86 -7.23 8.31
N ILE A 232 -14.12 -6.15 8.68
CA ILE A 232 -12.70 -6.20 9.03
C ILE A 232 -12.46 -5.68 10.45
N ASP A 233 -11.46 -6.26 11.15
CA ASP A 233 -10.99 -5.72 12.43
C ASP A 233 -9.59 -5.12 12.27
N ILE A 234 -9.53 -3.79 12.10
CA ILE A 234 -8.26 -3.05 11.88
C ILE A 234 -7.27 -3.13 13.04
N ARG A 235 -7.70 -3.60 14.22
CA ARG A 235 -6.87 -3.74 15.41
C ARG A 235 -6.09 -5.04 15.43
N LYS A 236 -6.57 -6.07 14.71
CA LYS A 236 -5.99 -7.41 14.67
C LYS A 236 -5.02 -7.62 13.52
N GLU A 237 -5.28 -6.95 12.39
CA GLU A 237 -4.47 -7.11 11.18
C GLU A 237 -3.21 -6.25 11.24
N SER A 238 -2.06 -6.88 11.01
CA SER A 238 -0.77 -6.20 10.97
C SER A 238 0.22 -6.93 10.07
N THR A 239 1.18 -6.18 9.54
CA THR A 239 2.31 -6.75 8.81
C THR A 239 3.20 -7.58 9.72
N LEU A 240 3.31 -7.18 11.01
CA LEU A 240 4.11 -7.89 12.01
C LEU A 240 3.61 -9.33 12.20
N GLU A 241 2.30 -9.53 12.29
CA GLU A 241 1.71 -10.88 12.40
C GLU A 241 1.86 -11.67 11.10
N ALA A 242 1.60 -11.03 9.95
CA ALA A 242 1.72 -11.68 8.65
C ALA A 242 3.16 -12.15 8.35
N MET A 243 4.16 -11.41 8.78
CA MET A 243 5.56 -11.74 8.55
C MET A 243 6.08 -12.88 9.43
N LYS A 244 5.39 -13.28 10.51
CA LYS A 244 5.79 -14.41 11.34
C LYS A 244 5.84 -15.74 10.58
N THR A 245 4.98 -15.90 9.59
CA THR A 245 4.87 -17.12 8.78
C THR A 245 5.56 -17.02 7.43
N GLY A 246 6.01 -15.82 7.05
CA GLY A 246 6.65 -15.57 5.78
C GLY A 246 8.11 -16.03 5.73
N ASN A 247 8.55 -16.49 4.55
CA ASN A 247 9.94 -16.89 4.29
C ASN A 247 10.55 -16.23 3.04
N ILE A 248 9.80 -15.34 2.38
CA ILE A 248 10.21 -14.64 1.15
C ILE A 248 11.14 -13.49 1.50
N PRO A 249 12.28 -13.29 0.81
CA PRO A 249 13.18 -12.16 1.03
C PRO A 249 12.46 -10.81 0.91
N ILE A 250 12.79 -9.86 1.80
CA ILE A 250 12.16 -8.54 1.81
C ILE A 250 13.22 -7.44 1.72
N LEU A 251 13.02 -6.51 0.77
CA LEU A 251 13.71 -5.24 0.69
C LEU A 251 12.78 -4.15 1.23
N PHE A 252 13.16 -3.53 2.35
CA PHE A 252 12.50 -2.36 2.90
C PHE A 252 13.19 -1.09 2.43
N ILE A 253 12.43 -0.13 1.92
CA ILE A 253 12.89 1.21 1.58
C ILE A 253 11.99 2.21 2.30
N HIS A 254 12.54 3.32 2.83
CA HIS A 254 11.72 4.33 3.49
C HIS A 254 12.41 5.70 3.46
N GLY A 255 11.64 6.76 3.27
CA GLY A 255 12.14 8.13 3.39
C GLY A 255 12.36 8.51 4.86
N ALA A 256 13.53 9.06 5.18
CA ALA A 256 13.86 9.48 6.55
C ALA A 256 12.91 10.58 7.08
N ASN A 257 12.42 11.45 6.18
CA ASN A 257 11.57 12.59 6.49
C ASN A 257 10.08 12.31 6.25
N ASP A 258 9.68 11.05 6.21
CA ASP A 258 8.28 10.67 5.98
C ASP A 258 7.39 11.18 7.12
N THR A 259 6.53 12.15 6.78
CA THR A 259 5.62 12.80 7.75
C THR A 259 4.26 12.12 7.84
N LEU A 260 3.95 11.16 6.97
CA LEU A 260 2.67 10.44 6.96
C LEU A 260 2.80 9.06 7.63
N VAL A 261 3.74 8.25 7.14
CA VAL A 261 4.09 6.96 7.73
C VAL A 261 5.50 7.10 8.33
N PRO A 262 5.66 7.23 9.64
CA PRO A 262 6.98 7.40 10.23
C PRO A 262 7.91 6.23 9.90
N SER A 263 9.16 6.54 9.55
CA SER A 263 10.16 5.54 9.12
C SER A 263 10.42 4.44 10.16
N TRP A 264 10.19 4.72 11.46
CA TRP A 264 10.27 3.69 12.51
C TRP A 264 9.34 2.50 12.29
N MET A 265 8.24 2.67 11.53
CA MET A 265 7.35 1.54 11.19
C MET A 265 8.02 0.54 10.25
N SER A 266 8.81 0.99 9.27
CA SER A 266 9.63 0.07 8.46
C SER A 266 10.80 -0.54 9.24
N VAL A 267 11.40 0.21 10.16
CA VAL A 267 12.42 -0.33 11.07
C VAL A 267 11.83 -1.43 11.96
N GLU A 268 10.63 -1.24 12.48
CA GLU A 268 9.94 -2.24 13.29
C GLU A 268 9.58 -3.49 12.46
N ASN A 269 9.06 -3.29 11.24
CA ASN A 269 8.82 -4.38 10.28
C ASN A 269 10.12 -5.16 10.01
N PHE A 270 11.20 -4.46 9.71
CA PHE A 270 12.51 -5.06 9.49
C PHE A 270 12.98 -5.85 10.70
N ASN A 271 12.94 -5.28 11.89
CA ASN A 271 13.42 -5.96 13.12
C ASN A 271 12.58 -7.21 13.46
N SER A 272 11.28 -7.20 13.19
CA SER A 272 10.38 -8.31 13.47
C SER A 272 10.53 -9.49 12.50
N TYR A 273 11.00 -9.26 11.28
CA TYR A 273 11.16 -10.31 10.28
C TYR A 273 12.43 -11.12 10.53
N GLN A 274 12.35 -12.47 10.52
CA GLN A 274 13.47 -13.34 10.86
C GLN A 274 14.23 -13.91 9.67
N ASN A 275 13.70 -13.74 8.45
CA ASN A 275 14.32 -14.28 7.24
C ASN A 275 15.15 -13.21 6.51
N ASN A 276 15.61 -13.51 5.29
CA ASN A 276 16.42 -12.60 4.48
C ASN A 276 15.75 -11.23 4.32
N LYS A 277 16.42 -10.19 4.72
CA LYS A 277 15.90 -8.82 4.70
C LYS A 277 17.00 -7.81 4.50
N GLU A 278 16.66 -6.69 3.87
CA GLU A 278 17.53 -5.52 3.71
C GLU A 278 16.69 -4.27 4.02
N LEU A 279 17.30 -3.24 4.57
CA LEU A 279 16.63 -1.96 4.89
C LEU A 279 17.49 -0.79 4.42
N TYR A 280 16.87 0.10 3.67
CA TYR A 280 17.47 1.36 3.22
C TYR A 280 16.58 2.54 3.59
N VAL A 281 17.09 3.38 4.47
CA VAL A 281 16.47 4.66 4.82
C VAL A 281 17.09 5.73 3.94
N ILE A 282 16.26 6.49 3.22
CA ILE A 282 16.69 7.49 2.25
C ILE A 282 16.59 8.88 2.87
N ASP A 283 17.72 9.52 3.08
CA ASP A 283 17.80 10.87 3.63
C ASP A 283 17.01 11.87 2.76
N HIS A 284 16.38 12.85 3.42
CA HIS A 284 15.60 13.92 2.80
C HIS A 284 14.36 13.48 2.00
N ALA A 285 14.09 12.18 1.87
CA ALA A 285 12.89 11.69 1.22
C ALA A 285 11.68 11.74 2.17
N ASP A 286 10.55 12.25 1.69
CA ASP A 286 9.24 12.18 2.34
C ASP A 286 8.45 10.94 1.85
N HIS A 287 7.19 10.82 2.21
CA HIS A 287 6.32 9.68 1.95
C HIS A 287 6.22 9.29 0.48
N GLY A 288 6.65 8.07 0.13
CA GLY A 288 6.64 7.54 -1.24
C GLY A 288 7.58 8.27 -2.20
N MET A 289 8.58 8.97 -1.68
CA MET A 289 9.48 9.80 -2.49
C MET A 289 10.92 9.27 -2.55
N SER A 290 11.18 8.09 -1.97
CA SER A 290 12.53 7.50 -1.92
C SER A 290 13.19 7.44 -3.29
N TYR A 291 12.47 6.95 -4.31
CA TYR A 291 12.98 6.85 -5.67
C TYR A 291 13.14 8.22 -6.36
N LEU A 292 12.25 9.16 -6.08
CA LEU A 292 12.30 10.52 -6.66
C LEU A 292 13.53 11.30 -6.17
N VAL A 293 13.89 11.12 -4.88
CA VAL A 293 14.99 11.85 -4.24
C VAL A 293 16.33 11.20 -4.51
N ALA A 294 16.39 9.85 -4.51
CA ALA A 294 17.66 9.10 -4.59
C ALA A 294 17.60 8.00 -5.66
N LYS A 295 17.27 8.38 -6.90
CA LYS A 295 17.05 7.47 -8.02
C LYS A 295 18.17 6.44 -8.18
N GLU A 296 19.41 6.90 -8.34
CA GLU A 296 20.56 6.02 -8.60
C GLU A 296 20.80 5.01 -7.48
N LYS A 297 20.68 5.45 -6.21
CA LYS A 297 20.80 4.58 -5.04
C LYS A 297 19.68 3.53 -5.02
N CYS A 298 18.44 3.94 -5.28
CA CYS A 298 17.31 3.03 -5.34
C CYS A 298 17.45 2.02 -6.48
N GLU A 299 17.86 2.44 -7.68
CA GLU A 299 18.11 1.56 -8.81
C GLU A 299 19.20 0.53 -8.51
N GLN A 300 20.30 0.95 -7.88
CA GLN A 300 21.38 0.05 -7.47
C GLN A 300 20.87 -1.01 -6.49
N VAL A 301 20.15 -0.59 -5.44
CA VAL A 301 19.61 -1.48 -4.40
C VAL A 301 18.61 -2.46 -5.00
N LEU A 302 17.69 -1.98 -5.83
CA LEU A 302 16.70 -2.80 -6.54
C LEU A 302 17.40 -3.85 -7.43
N LYS A 303 18.40 -3.45 -8.22
CA LYS A 303 19.15 -4.37 -9.10
C LYS A 303 19.85 -5.47 -8.31
N VAL A 304 20.53 -5.11 -7.22
CA VAL A 304 21.21 -6.07 -6.36
C VAL A 304 20.22 -7.07 -5.78
N PHE A 305 19.11 -6.60 -5.22
CA PHE A 305 18.07 -7.44 -4.64
C PHE A 305 17.44 -8.38 -5.68
N LEU A 306 16.98 -7.85 -6.81
CA LEU A 306 16.37 -8.64 -7.88
C LEU A 306 17.32 -9.72 -8.40
N ASN A 307 18.57 -9.38 -8.72
CA ASN A 307 19.56 -10.34 -9.22
C ASN A 307 19.89 -11.44 -8.20
N LYS A 308 19.94 -11.10 -6.90
CA LYS A 308 20.24 -12.03 -5.81
C LYS A 308 19.17 -13.12 -5.65
N TYR A 309 17.91 -12.78 -5.90
CA TYR A 309 16.80 -13.68 -5.62
C TYR A 309 16.09 -14.22 -6.87
N GLN A 310 16.37 -13.70 -8.06
CA GLN A 310 15.79 -14.15 -9.32
C GLN A 310 16.06 -15.63 -9.61
N LYS A 311 17.21 -16.17 -9.25
CA LYS A 311 17.66 -17.53 -9.59
C LYS A 311 17.47 -18.54 -8.46
N LYS A 312 16.99 -18.11 -7.31
CA LYS A 312 16.72 -18.97 -6.15
C LYS A 312 15.23 -19.38 -6.13
#